data_3df2da2af5d11b7d0c5bac60a849c10a
#
_entry.id   3df2da2af5d11b7d0c5bac60a849c10a
#
_cell.length_a   1.000
_cell.length_b   1.000
_cell.length_c   1.000
_cell.angle_alpha   90.00
_cell.angle_beta   90.00
_cell.angle_gamma   90.00
#
_symmetry.space_group_name_H-M   'P 1'
#
loop_
_entity.id
_entity.type
_entity.pdbx_description
1 polymer ?
#
loop_
_entity_poly.entity_id
_entity_poly.type
_entity_poly.pdbx_seq_one_letter_code
_entity_poly.pdbx_strand_id
1 'polypeptide(L)'
;NSANDLHLAVHSNAAPEGSAGRYTGADIYYYPSSLNGKRFAEILQRNYENIYPYPDDVDIIPTTSLAEVRRTKAPSALIEVAYHDNPEEAQWIRENVGAIGRNLAQSIAEYFGVPFAEA
;
A
#
# COMPACT_ATOMS: atom_id res chain seq x y z
N ASN A 1 -3.95 17.89 -8.71
CA ASN A 1 -2.92 16.88 -8.42
C ASN A 1 -1.53 17.31 -8.85
N SER A 2 -1.44 18.24 -9.79
CA SER A 2 -0.13 18.68 -10.28
C SER A 2 0.69 19.39 -9.21
N ALA A 3 0.06 19.84 -8.12
CA ALA A 3 0.74 20.51 -7.02
C ALA A 3 1.22 19.53 -5.94
N ASN A 4 0.88 18.24 -6.06
CA ASN A 4 1.24 17.25 -5.06
C ASN A 4 2.65 16.70 -5.36
N ASP A 5 3.39 16.43 -4.31
CA ASP A 5 4.72 15.82 -4.41
C ASP A 5 4.65 14.30 -4.36
N LEU A 6 3.57 13.76 -3.86
CA LEU A 6 3.37 12.32 -3.71
C LEU A 6 1.89 12.03 -3.58
N HIS A 7 1.45 10.91 -4.10
CA HIS A 7 0.06 10.45 -3.96
C HIS A 7 0.05 9.01 -3.46
N LEU A 8 -0.69 8.77 -2.39
CA LEU A 8 -0.89 7.42 -1.85
C LEU A 8 -2.40 7.17 -1.69
N ALA A 9 -2.88 6.13 -2.35
CA ALA A 9 -4.25 5.64 -2.16
C ALA A 9 -4.21 4.40 -1.28
N VAL A 10 -5.12 4.32 -0.31
CA VAL A 10 -5.15 3.22 0.65
C VAL A 10 -6.50 2.54 0.54
N HIS A 11 -6.48 1.25 0.20
CA HIS A 11 -7.70 0.46 -0.01
C HIS A 11 -7.58 -0.87 0.73
N SER A 12 -8.70 -1.56 0.85
CA SER A 12 -8.70 -2.98 1.17
C SER A 12 -9.16 -3.75 -0.07
N ASN A 13 -8.83 -5.04 -0.13
CA ASN A 13 -9.03 -5.86 -1.30
C ASN A 13 -10.17 -6.87 -1.08
N ALA A 14 -10.73 -7.37 -2.17
CA ALA A 14 -11.69 -8.46 -2.15
C ALA A 14 -11.26 -9.54 -3.13
N ALA A 15 -11.48 -10.79 -2.75
CA ALA A 15 -11.15 -11.93 -3.60
C ALA A 15 -12.05 -11.95 -4.83
N PRO A 16 -11.62 -12.62 -5.91
CA PRO A 16 -12.47 -12.82 -7.07
C PRO A 16 -13.78 -13.50 -6.68
N GLU A 17 -14.81 -13.26 -7.48
CA GLU A 17 -16.12 -13.90 -7.27
C GLU A 17 -15.97 -15.41 -7.13
N GLY A 18 -16.62 -15.97 -6.12
CA GLY A 18 -16.55 -17.41 -5.84
C GLY A 18 -15.39 -17.82 -4.95
N SER A 19 -14.51 -16.89 -4.59
CA SER A 19 -13.32 -17.19 -3.76
C SER A 19 -13.29 -16.41 -2.46
N ALA A 20 -14.42 -15.82 -2.05
CA ALA A 20 -14.49 -15.01 -0.82
C ALA A 20 -13.94 -15.78 0.38
N GLY A 21 -13.11 -15.12 1.17
CA GLY A 21 -12.53 -15.68 2.38
C GLY A 21 -11.31 -16.55 2.17
N ARG A 22 -10.87 -16.74 0.94
CA ARG A 22 -9.77 -17.69 0.63
C ARG A 22 -8.43 -17.02 0.40
N TYR A 23 -8.41 -15.69 0.27
CA TYR A 23 -7.19 -14.96 -0.10
C TYR A 23 -6.64 -14.19 1.08
N THR A 24 -5.30 -14.15 1.16
CA THR A 24 -4.56 -13.24 2.03
C THR A 24 -3.55 -12.50 1.17
N GLY A 25 -3.01 -11.41 1.68
CA GLY A 25 -1.95 -10.68 1.02
C GLY A 25 -2.17 -9.19 0.99
N ALA A 26 -1.10 -8.46 0.78
CA ALA A 26 -1.11 -7.03 0.57
C ALA A 26 -0.47 -6.73 -0.77
N ASP A 27 -1.09 -5.86 -1.55
CA ASP A 27 -0.60 -5.51 -2.89
C ASP A 27 -0.33 -4.02 -2.96
N ILE A 28 0.80 -3.66 -3.57
CA ILE A 28 1.20 -2.27 -3.73
C ILE A 28 1.41 -2.03 -5.21
N TYR A 29 0.59 -1.16 -5.81
CA TYR A 29 0.60 -0.88 -7.24
C TYR A 29 1.32 0.42 -7.53
N TYR A 30 2.04 0.47 -8.64
CA TYR A 30 2.69 1.68 -9.12
C TYR A 30 2.66 1.71 -10.65
N TYR A 31 2.86 2.91 -11.23
CA TYR A 31 2.88 3.04 -12.69
C TYR A 31 4.24 2.63 -13.23
N PRO A 32 4.32 1.74 -14.24
CA PRO A 32 5.58 1.13 -14.66
C PRO A 32 6.67 2.11 -15.09
N SER A 33 6.30 3.23 -15.70
CA SER A 33 7.29 4.20 -16.19
C SER A 33 7.72 5.20 -15.12
N SER A 34 7.16 5.13 -13.92
CA SER A 34 7.50 6.06 -12.84
C SER A 34 8.61 5.46 -11.96
N LEU A 35 9.84 5.95 -12.11
CA LEU A 35 10.94 5.49 -11.26
C LEU A 35 10.71 5.85 -9.81
N ASN A 36 10.20 7.05 -9.54
CA ASN A 36 9.92 7.47 -8.17
C ASN A 36 8.72 6.74 -7.59
N GLY A 37 7.70 6.42 -8.41
CA GLY A 37 6.58 5.59 -7.97
C GLY A 37 7.04 4.20 -7.56
N LYS A 38 7.94 3.60 -8.33
CA LYS A 38 8.51 2.31 -7.99
C LYS A 38 9.32 2.37 -6.70
N ARG A 39 10.14 3.41 -6.53
CA ARG A 39 10.93 3.60 -5.31
C ARG A 39 10.03 3.72 -4.08
N PHE A 40 8.93 4.49 -4.20
CA PHE A 40 7.99 4.61 -3.10
C PHE A 40 7.32 3.25 -2.81
N ALA A 41 6.93 2.51 -3.83
CA ALA A 41 6.32 1.19 -3.65
C ALA A 41 7.29 0.23 -2.94
N GLU A 42 8.58 0.28 -3.26
CA GLU A 42 9.58 -0.56 -2.60
C GLU A 42 9.76 -0.19 -1.12
N ILE A 43 9.71 1.10 -0.81
CA ILE A 43 9.76 1.56 0.58
C ILE A 43 8.53 1.07 1.36
N LEU A 44 7.36 1.21 0.76
CA LEU A 44 6.12 0.72 1.35
C LEU A 44 6.19 -0.79 1.62
N GLN A 45 6.65 -1.57 0.64
CA GLN A 45 6.75 -3.02 0.76
C GLN A 45 7.64 -3.41 1.93
N ARG A 46 8.84 -2.85 1.98
CA ARG A 46 9.81 -3.18 3.02
C ARG A 46 9.28 -2.86 4.41
N ASN A 47 8.68 -1.70 4.57
CA ASN A 47 8.15 -1.29 5.87
C ASN A 47 6.91 -2.09 6.25
N TYR A 48 6.02 -2.35 5.30
CA TYR A 48 4.78 -3.07 5.57
C TYR A 48 5.03 -4.53 5.95
N GLU A 49 6.09 -5.12 5.42
CA GLU A 49 6.51 -6.48 5.81
C GLU A 49 6.78 -6.60 7.30
N ASN A 50 7.13 -5.48 7.95
CA ASN A 50 7.41 -5.49 9.39
C ASN A 50 6.16 -5.61 10.25
N ILE A 51 4.98 -5.29 9.74
CA ILE A 51 3.74 -5.33 10.53
C ILE A 51 2.71 -6.32 10.00
N TYR A 52 2.76 -6.66 8.71
CA TYR A 52 1.77 -7.54 8.11
C TYR A 52 2.02 -9.01 8.52
N PRO A 53 0.96 -9.77 8.85
CA PRO A 53 1.12 -11.15 9.36
C PRO A 53 1.77 -12.12 8.37
N TYR A 54 1.70 -11.84 7.07
CA TYR A 54 2.28 -12.70 6.04
C TYR A 54 3.29 -11.89 5.22
N PRO A 55 4.49 -11.62 5.77
CA PRO A 55 5.43 -10.71 5.11
C PRO A 55 5.88 -11.17 3.72
N ASP A 56 5.89 -12.47 3.45
CA ASP A 56 6.25 -12.98 2.12
C ASP A 56 5.14 -12.76 1.10
N ASP A 57 3.98 -12.29 1.54
CA ASP A 57 2.81 -12.05 0.70
C ASP A 57 2.50 -10.56 0.54
N VAL A 58 3.52 -9.72 0.65
CA VAL A 58 3.44 -8.28 0.37
C VAL A 58 4.12 -8.04 -0.98
N ASP A 59 3.34 -7.80 -2.01
CA ASP A 59 3.84 -7.71 -3.38
C ASP A 59 3.78 -6.29 -3.92
N ILE A 60 4.77 -5.92 -4.76
CA ILE A 60 4.68 -4.70 -5.56
C ILE A 60 4.36 -5.09 -6.99
N ILE A 61 3.44 -4.37 -7.62
CA ILE A 61 2.87 -4.75 -8.91
C ILE A 61 2.80 -3.53 -9.82
N PRO A 62 3.52 -3.54 -10.96
CA PRO A 62 3.34 -2.48 -11.94
C PRO A 62 1.97 -2.59 -12.59
N THR A 63 1.30 -1.46 -12.81
CA THR A 63 -0.01 -1.46 -13.45
C THR A 63 -0.21 -0.21 -14.28
N THR A 64 -0.88 -0.39 -15.43
CA THR A 64 -1.30 0.72 -16.29
C THR A 64 -2.80 0.96 -16.21
N SER A 65 -3.53 0.12 -15.48
CA SER A 65 -4.99 0.13 -15.49
C SER A 65 -5.64 0.88 -14.34
N LEU A 66 -4.90 1.18 -13.27
CA LEU A 66 -5.46 1.88 -12.12
C LEU A 66 -5.31 3.39 -12.30
N ALA A 67 -6.45 4.10 -12.34
CA ALA A 67 -6.44 5.53 -12.56
C ALA A 67 -5.68 6.30 -11.49
N GLU A 68 -5.72 5.82 -10.25
CA GLU A 68 -5.08 6.50 -9.11
C GLU A 68 -3.56 6.52 -9.21
N VAL A 69 -2.94 5.59 -9.96
CA VAL A 69 -1.50 5.64 -10.19
C VAL A 69 -1.14 6.12 -11.58
N ARG A 70 -2.07 6.03 -12.54
CA ARG A 70 -1.81 6.37 -13.93
C ARG A 70 -2.03 7.87 -14.25
N ARG A 71 -3.07 8.47 -13.65
CA ARG A 71 -3.52 9.81 -14.03
C ARG A 71 -2.91 10.93 -13.22
N THR A 72 -2.24 10.63 -12.14
CA THR A 72 -1.61 11.67 -11.33
C THR A 72 -0.23 11.99 -11.88
N LYS A 73 0.15 13.28 -11.83
CA LYS A 73 1.49 13.71 -12.23
C LYS A 73 2.52 13.47 -11.15
N ALA A 74 2.10 13.39 -9.90
CA ALA A 74 3.00 13.07 -8.80
C ALA A 74 3.33 11.59 -8.81
N PRO A 75 4.50 11.19 -8.30
CA PRO A 75 4.76 9.78 -8.04
C PRO A 75 3.66 9.22 -7.17
N SER A 76 3.18 8.02 -7.50
CA SER A 76 2.01 7.47 -6.83
C SER A 76 2.12 5.99 -6.57
N ALA A 77 1.45 5.55 -5.52
CA ALA A 77 1.23 4.14 -5.24
C ALA A 77 -0.18 3.97 -4.70
N LEU A 78 -0.72 2.77 -4.89
CA LEU A 78 -1.95 2.35 -4.27
C LEU A 78 -1.64 1.09 -3.48
N ILE A 79 -1.93 1.10 -2.18
CA ILE A 79 -1.74 -0.08 -1.34
C ILE A 79 -3.09 -0.70 -1.00
N GLU A 80 -3.22 -2.00 -1.24
CA GLU A 80 -4.32 -2.80 -0.74
C GLU A 80 -3.82 -3.53 0.50
N VAL A 81 -4.25 -3.07 1.66
CA VAL A 81 -3.63 -3.42 2.94
C VAL A 81 -3.89 -4.86 3.36
N ALA A 82 -4.99 -5.45 2.95
CA ALA A 82 -5.36 -6.84 3.22
C ALA A 82 -6.71 -7.12 2.56
N TYR A 83 -7.17 -8.37 2.62
CA TYR A 83 -8.46 -8.77 2.04
C TYR A 83 -9.57 -8.60 3.08
N HIS A 84 -10.50 -7.66 2.85
CA HIS A 84 -11.58 -7.39 3.80
C HIS A 84 -12.66 -8.47 3.81
N ASP A 85 -12.72 -9.33 2.80
CA ASP A 85 -13.68 -10.44 2.76
C ASP A 85 -13.13 -11.73 3.41
N ASN A 86 -11.91 -11.70 3.91
CA ASN A 86 -11.33 -12.75 4.71
C ASN A 86 -11.50 -12.34 6.18
N PRO A 87 -12.26 -13.11 7.00
CA PRO A 87 -12.53 -12.69 8.38
C PRO A 87 -11.30 -12.42 9.23
N GLU A 88 -10.25 -13.22 9.07
CA GLU A 88 -9.00 -13.01 9.83
C GLU A 88 -8.28 -11.74 9.39
N GLU A 89 -8.24 -11.48 8.08
CA GLU A 89 -7.63 -10.27 7.56
C GLU A 89 -8.43 -9.02 7.95
N ALA A 90 -9.76 -9.11 7.87
CA ALA A 90 -10.62 -8.00 8.27
C ALA A 90 -10.44 -7.68 9.76
N GLN A 91 -10.33 -8.71 10.59
CA GLN A 91 -10.08 -8.52 12.02
C GLN A 91 -8.71 -7.87 12.25
N TRP A 92 -7.68 -8.33 11.53
CA TRP A 92 -6.35 -7.76 11.64
C TRP A 92 -6.36 -6.27 11.29
N ILE A 93 -7.07 -5.89 10.19
CA ILE A 93 -7.19 -4.47 9.82
C ILE A 93 -7.80 -3.69 10.99
N ARG A 94 -8.92 -4.16 11.53
CA ARG A 94 -9.62 -3.44 12.61
C ARG A 94 -8.73 -3.27 13.84
N GLU A 95 -7.94 -4.28 14.16
CA GLU A 95 -7.10 -4.27 15.35
C GLU A 95 -5.79 -3.51 15.16
N ASN A 96 -5.43 -3.17 13.91
CA ASN A 96 -4.14 -2.58 13.60
C ASN A 96 -4.23 -1.28 12.81
N VAL A 97 -5.39 -0.60 12.84
CA VAL A 97 -5.58 0.64 12.09
C VAL A 97 -4.50 1.66 12.43
N GLY A 98 -4.19 1.84 13.71
CA GLY A 98 -3.16 2.78 14.14
C GLY A 98 -1.77 2.38 13.65
N ALA A 99 -1.43 1.10 13.75
CA ALA A 99 -0.12 0.61 13.31
C ALA A 99 0.02 0.74 11.80
N ILE A 100 -1.04 0.44 11.04
CA ILE A 100 -1.04 0.60 9.58
C ILE A 100 -0.79 2.07 9.23
N GLY A 101 -1.54 2.98 9.85
CA GLY A 101 -1.39 4.41 9.59
C GLY A 101 0.01 4.91 9.89
N ARG A 102 0.58 4.52 11.03
CA ARG A 102 1.94 4.92 11.39
C ARG A 102 2.96 4.36 10.40
N ASN A 103 2.79 3.11 9.99
CA ASN A 103 3.70 2.46 9.04
C ASN A 103 3.71 3.18 7.69
N LEU A 104 2.53 3.54 7.19
CA LEU A 104 2.41 4.27 5.93
C LEU A 104 2.99 5.67 6.05
N ALA A 105 2.76 6.36 7.17
CA ALA A 105 3.32 7.69 7.41
C ALA A 105 4.85 7.63 7.48
N GLN A 106 5.40 6.61 8.13
CA GLN A 106 6.84 6.40 8.19
C GLN A 106 7.42 6.21 6.78
N SER A 107 6.72 5.48 5.93
CA SER A 107 7.16 5.25 4.55
C SER A 107 7.17 6.55 3.75
N ILE A 108 6.19 7.42 3.96
CA ILE A 108 6.15 8.74 3.32
C ILE A 108 7.34 9.57 3.79
N ALA A 109 7.62 9.60 5.08
CA ALA A 109 8.75 10.33 5.63
C ALA A 109 10.06 9.81 5.06
N GLU A 110 10.20 8.50 4.97
CA GLU A 110 11.41 7.89 4.40
C GLU A 110 11.57 8.25 2.93
N TYR A 111 10.48 8.26 2.17
CA TYR A 111 10.53 8.64 0.76
C TYR A 111 11.08 10.05 0.59
N PHE A 112 10.69 10.98 1.44
CA PHE A 112 11.17 12.37 1.37
C PHE A 112 12.49 12.58 2.10
N GLY A 113 13.01 11.58 2.79
CA GLY A 113 14.27 11.70 3.53
C GLY A 113 14.17 12.60 4.76
N VAL A 114 12.99 12.66 5.37
CA VAL A 114 12.77 13.48 6.57
C VAL A 114 12.55 12.59 7.79
N PRO A 115 12.86 13.09 9.01
CA PRO A 115 12.63 12.30 10.21
C PRO A 115 11.15 12.00 10.40
N PHE A 116 10.85 10.82 10.92
CA PHE A 116 9.50 10.47 11.32
C PHE A 116 9.38 10.64 12.83
N ALA A 117 8.49 11.54 13.25
CA ALA A 117 8.26 11.79 14.66
C ALA A 117 6.87 11.28 15.04
N GLU A 118 6.82 10.39 16.03
CA GLU A 118 5.55 9.96 16.59
C GLU A 118 5.12 10.92 17.69
N ALA A 119 3.85 11.28 17.64
CA ALA A 119 3.27 12.15 18.66
C ALA A 119 3.05 11.39 19.97
#